data_b75bcb96d88cfc4676b246a5eb385b62
#
_entry.id   b75bcb96d88cfc4676b246a5eb385b62
#
_cell.length_a   1.000
_cell.length_b   1.000
_cell.length_c   1.000
_cell.angle_alpha   90.00
_cell.angle_beta   90.00
_cell.angle_gamma   90.00
#
_symmetry.space_group_name_H-M   'P 1'
#
loop_
_entity.id
_entity.type
_entity.pdbx_description
1 polymer ?
#
loop_
_entity_poly.entity_id
_entity_poly.type
_entity_poly.pdbx_seq_one_letter_code
_entity_poly.pdbx_strand_id
1 'polypeptide(L)'
;MLGSLIETIDVTVPVNGTKGKPLALGGRLTLPAPPTGLVIFAHGSGSSQHSPRSAAVAEVLHESWIGTLLVDLLTEQEASSRSSVFDIALLAERLLATVRFVSRLEQTRHLPLGLFGASTGAAAALTAAACEPAVQAVVSRGGRPDLAGRRLWAVHQPTLLIVGGEDTEVLTLNRRALAELACVEKQLAVVPGATHLFEEPGALDEVARLAAEWFTNHLHD
;
A
#
# COMPACT_ATOMS: atom_id res chain seq x y z
N MET A 1 13.67 -29.10 6.64
CA MET A 1 13.06 -27.87 6.09
C MET A 1 11.58 -27.92 6.44
N LEU A 2 11.15 -27.21 7.49
CA LEU A 2 9.74 -26.99 7.77
C LEU A 2 9.25 -26.02 6.68
N GLY A 3 8.43 -26.51 5.75
CA GLY A 3 7.76 -25.64 4.79
C GLY A 3 6.95 -24.62 5.58
N SER A 4 7.17 -23.33 5.35
CA SER A 4 6.37 -22.30 5.98
C SER A 4 4.91 -22.52 5.56
N LEU A 5 4.05 -22.75 6.54
CA LEU A 5 2.60 -22.77 6.31
C LEU A 5 2.21 -21.36 5.92
N ILE A 6 1.73 -21.17 4.69
CA ILE A 6 1.14 -19.92 4.22
C ILE A 6 -0.35 -20.17 4.13
N GLU A 7 -1.12 -19.41 4.90
CA GLU A 7 -2.58 -19.43 4.85
C GLU A 7 -3.08 -18.27 3.99
N THR A 8 -3.97 -18.56 3.05
CA THR A 8 -4.63 -17.54 2.21
C THR A 8 -6.14 -17.66 2.37
N ILE A 9 -6.78 -16.52 2.70
CA ILE A 9 -8.22 -16.42 2.90
C ILE A 9 -8.78 -15.24 2.10
N ASP A 10 -9.90 -15.47 1.41
CA ASP A 10 -10.66 -14.37 0.84
C ASP A 10 -11.47 -13.69 1.95
N VAL A 11 -11.36 -12.37 2.02
CA VAL A 11 -12.02 -11.56 3.03
C VAL A 11 -12.97 -10.55 2.37
N THR A 12 -13.96 -10.12 3.15
CA THR A 12 -14.92 -9.10 2.74
C THR A 12 -14.85 -7.95 3.73
N VAL A 13 -14.37 -6.80 3.30
CA VAL A 13 -14.22 -5.60 4.12
C VAL A 13 -15.51 -4.78 4.06
N PRO A 14 -16.23 -4.61 5.18
CA PRO A 14 -17.41 -3.75 5.20
C PRO A 14 -17.01 -2.29 5.15
N VAL A 15 -17.62 -1.53 4.25
CA VAL A 15 -17.38 -0.09 4.07
C VAL A 15 -18.70 0.65 3.85
N ASN A 16 -18.66 1.96 3.98
CA ASN A 16 -19.78 2.81 3.61
C ASN A 16 -19.71 3.13 2.12
N GLY A 17 -20.79 2.82 1.40
CA GLY A 17 -20.97 3.27 0.03
C GLY A 17 -21.42 4.74 -0.03
N THR A 18 -21.51 5.27 -1.25
CA THR A 18 -22.10 6.58 -1.50
C THR A 18 -23.52 6.66 -0.89
N LYS A 19 -23.82 7.75 -0.19
CA LYS A 19 -25.09 7.98 0.56
C LYS A 19 -25.29 7.03 1.76
N GLY A 20 -24.20 6.50 2.37
CA GLY A 20 -24.28 5.71 3.60
C GLY A 20 -24.87 4.29 3.40
N LYS A 21 -25.00 3.80 2.18
CA LYS A 21 -25.43 2.42 1.93
C LYS A 21 -24.29 1.45 2.32
N PRO A 22 -24.59 0.36 3.03
CA PRO A 22 -23.62 -0.69 3.29
C PRO A 22 -23.04 -1.22 1.98
N LEU A 23 -21.73 -1.35 1.93
CA LEU A 23 -20.97 -1.87 0.80
C LEU A 23 -19.88 -2.82 1.32
N ALA A 24 -19.44 -3.72 0.49
CA ALA A 24 -18.39 -4.67 0.81
C ALA A 24 -17.32 -4.66 -0.29
N LEU A 25 -16.07 -4.64 0.11
CA LEU A 25 -14.92 -4.73 -0.78
C LEU A 25 -14.25 -6.09 -0.63
N GLY A 26 -13.94 -6.72 -1.75
CA GLY A 26 -13.20 -7.97 -1.76
C GLY A 26 -11.73 -7.77 -1.44
N GLY A 27 -11.13 -8.75 -0.79
CA GLY A 27 -9.70 -8.76 -0.52
C GLY A 27 -9.17 -10.17 -0.32
N ARG A 28 -7.86 -10.33 -0.48
CA ARG A 28 -7.13 -11.57 -0.24
C ARG A 28 -6.10 -11.35 0.84
N LEU A 29 -6.32 -11.96 2.00
CA LEU A 29 -5.42 -11.97 3.14
C LEU A 29 -4.53 -13.21 3.05
N THR A 30 -3.21 -13.01 3.06
CA THR A 30 -2.21 -14.08 3.07
C THR A 30 -1.29 -13.91 4.25
N LEU A 31 -1.17 -14.93 5.10
CA LEU A 31 -0.36 -14.92 6.31
C LEU A 31 0.66 -16.07 6.29
N PRO A 32 1.97 -15.77 6.28
CA PRO A 32 2.99 -16.76 6.65
C PRO A 32 2.86 -17.09 8.13
N ALA A 33 3.33 -18.25 8.57
CA ALA A 33 3.24 -18.66 9.97
C ALA A 33 4.62 -18.88 10.60
N PRO A 34 4.98 -18.10 11.65
CA PRO A 34 4.24 -16.99 12.26
C PRO A 34 4.45 -15.66 11.50
N PRO A 35 3.42 -14.81 11.33
CA PRO A 35 3.59 -13.49 10.72
C PRO A 35 4.25 -12.51 11.69
N THR A 36 5.14 -11.65 11.19
CA THR A 36 5.81 -10.59 11.97
C THR A 36 5.18 -9.22 11.78
N GLY A 37 4.26 -9.06 10.82
CA GLY A 37 3.56 -7.83 10.50
C GLY A 37 2.54 -8.06 9.41
N LEU A 38 1.74 -7.05 9.09
CA LEU A 38 0.76 -7.07 8.00
C LEU A 38 0.88 -5.82 7.16
N VAL A 39 0.99 -5.98 5.83
CA VAL A 39 0.99 -4.89 4.87
C VAL A 39 -0.30 -4.90 4.05
N ILE A 40 -1.02 -3.77 4.05
CA ILE A 40 -2.23 -3.59 3.26
C ILE A 40 -1.87 -2.88 1.96
N PHE A 41 -2.29 -3.46 0.84
CA PHE A 41 -2.00 -2.94 -0.50
C PHE A 41 -3.12 -2.04 -1.02
N ALA A 42 -2.78 -0.79 -1.31
CA ALA A 42 -3.63 0.18 -1.98
C ALA A 42 -3.24 0.24 -3.47
N HIS A 43 -4.05 -0.40 -4.31
CA HIS A 43 -3.79 -0.45 -5.75
C HIS A 43 -4.03 0.90 -6.44
N GLY A 44 -3.39 1.10 -7.60
CA GLY A 44 -3.59 2.27 -8.45
C GLY A 44 -4.82 2.17 -9.35
N SER A 45 -5.04 3.22 -10.13
CA SER A 45 -6.09 3.27 -11.15
C SER A 45 -5.95 2.16 -12.19
N GLY A 46 -7.07 1.53 -12.57
CA GLY A 46 -7.09 0.43 -13.53
C GLY A 46 -6.49 -0.88 -13.00
N SER A 47 -6.28 -1.00 -11.70
CA SER A 47 -5.77 -2.19 -11.02
C SER A 47 -6.77 -2.70 -9.98
N SER A 48 -6.51 -3.87 -9.40
CA SER A 48 -7.35 -4.51 -8.38
C SER A 48 -6.50 -5.37 -7.45
N GLN A 49 -7.15 -6.07 -6.50
CA GLN A 49 -6.53 -7.10 -5.68
C GLN A 49 -5.86 -8.23 -6.49
N HIS A 50 -6.21 -8.39 -7.76
CA HIS A 50 -5.64 -9.39 -8.66
C HIS A 50 -4.42 -8.89 -9.46
N SER A 51 -3.86 -7.74 -9.13
CA SER A 51 -2.69 -7.18 -9.79
C SER A 51 -1.49 -8.12 -9.74
N PRO A 52 -0.96 -8.59 -10.89
CA PRO A 52 0.24 -9.45 -10.88
C PRO A 52 1.45 -8.76 -10.24
N ARG A 53 1.59 -7.43 -10.44
CA ARG A 53 2.69 -6.66 -9.85
C ARG A 53 2.58 -6.58 -8.32
N SER A 54 1.36 -6.41 -7.79
CA SER A 54 1.16 -6.42 -6.33
C SER A 54 1.37 -7.81 -5.75
N ALA A 55 0.95 -8.87 -6.46
CA ALA A 55 1.19 -10.25 -6.06
C ALA A 55 2.69 -10.57 -5.97
N ALA A 56 3.48 -10.18 -6.98
CA ALA A 56 4.93 -10.40 -6.98
C ALA A 56 5.62 -9.70 -5.79
N VAL A 57 5.25 -8.46 -5.46
CA VAL A 57 5.77 -7.79 -4.26
C VAL A 57 5.32 -8.51 -2.98
N ALA A 58 4.06 -8.94 -2.91
CA ALA A 58 3.52 -9.65 -1.76
C ALA A 58 4.25 -10.98 -1.50
N GLU A 59 4.63 -11.73 -2.55
CA GLU A 59 5.40 -12.97 -2.43
C GLU A 59 6.73 -12.75 -1.72
N VAL A 60 7.47 -11.68 -2.07
CA VAL A 60 8.75 -11.34 -1.41
C VAL A 60 8.52 -10.91 0.06
N LEU A 61 7.40 -10.23 0.36
CA LEU A 61 7.04 -9.92 1.75
C LEU A 61 6.75 -11.20 2.54
N HIS A 62 6.08 -12.19 1.95
CA HIS A 62 5.83 -13.48 2.62
C HIS A 62 7.13 -14.24 2.94
N GLU A 63 8.14 -14.17 2.05
CA GLU A 63 9.48 -14.71 2.32
C GLU A 63 10.15 -14.03 3.54
N SER A 64 9.79 -12.78 3.82
CA SER A 64 10.22 -12.01 4.98
C SER A 64 9.28 -12.14 6.19
N TRP A 65 8.38 -13.14 6.20
CA TRP A 65 7.38 -13.41 7.25
C TRP A 65 6.35 -12.28 7.46
N ILE A 66 6.19 -11.38 6.52
CA ILE A 66 5.21 -10.30 6.56
C ILE A 66 3.94 -10.74 5.83
N GLY A 67 2.81 -10.74 6.52
CA GLY A 67 1.51 -10.99 5.92
C GLY A 67 1.08 -9.84 4.99
N THR A 68 0.17 -10.14 4.07
CA THR A 68 -0.34 -9.13 3.12
C THR A 68 -1.85 -9.20 3.00
N LEU A 69 -2.48 -8.03 2.82
CA LEU A 69 -3.87 -7.91 2.39
C LEU A 69 -3.93 -7.12 1.09
N LEU A 70 -4.21 -7.81 -0.01
CA LEU A 70 -4.55 -7.19 -1.29
C LEU A 70 -6.05 -6.93 -1.30
N VAL A 71 -6.48 -5.68 -1.32
CA VAL A 71 -7.89 -5.30 -1.22
C VAL A 71 -8.29 -4.37 -2.36
N ASP A 72 -9.50 -4.54 -2.88
CA ASP A 72 -10.10 -3.58 -3.78
C ASP A 72 -10.56 -2.35 -2.98
N LEU A 73 -10.19 -1.15 -3.43
CA LEU A 73 -10.63 0.09 -2.80
C LEU A 73 -11.93 0.63 -3.41
N LEU A 74 -12.32 0.10 -4.55
CA LEU A 74 -13.51 0.48 -5.29
C LEU A 74 -14.26 -0.79 -5.75
N THR A 75 -15.56 -0.71 -5.86
CA THR A 75 -16.32 -1.71 -6.59
C THR A 75 -16.05 -1.62 -8.09
N GLU A 76 -16.37 -2.66 -8.86
CA GLU A 76 -16.25 -2.64 -10.33
C GLU A 76 -16.98 -1.45 -10.96
N GLN A 77 -18.17 -1.11 -10.44
CA GLN A 77 -18.95 0.04 -10.90
C GLN A 77 -18.25 1.37 -10.60
N GLU A 78 -17.68 1.54 -9.40
CA GLU A 78 -16.92 2.74 -9.03
C GLU A 78 -15.61 2.82 -9.80
N ALA A 79 -14.92 1.71 -10.04
CA ALA A 79 -13.67 1.64 -10.79
C ALA A 79 -13.81 2.01 -12.27
N SER A 80 -15.03 1.89 -12.82
CA SER A 80 -15.32 2.35 -14.20
C SER A 80 -15.44 3.88 -14.31
N SER A 81 -15.54 4.59 -13.17
CA SER A 81 -15.68 6.05 -13.13
C SER A 81 -14.33 6.72 -12.86
N ARG A 82 -13.88 7.57 -13.78
CA ARG A 82 -12.65 8.35 -13.61
C ARG A 82 -12.69 9.24 -12.36
N SER A 83 -13.85 9.78 -12.00
CA SER A 83 -13.99 10.60 -10.79
C SER A 83 -13.71 9.79 -9.51
N SER A 84 -14.20 8.55 -9.42
CA SER A 84 -13.95 7.70 -8.25
C SER A 84 -12.49 7.23 -8.16
N VAL A 85 -11.88 6.90 -9.29
CA VAL A 85 -10.49 6.40 -9.37
C VAL A 85 -9.48 7.46 -8.91
N PHE A 86 -9.78 8.75 -9.08
CA PHE A 86 -8.95 9.88 -8.64
C PHE A 86 -9.49 10.57 -7.38
N ASP A 87 -10.54 10.05 -6.76
CA ASP A 87 -11.04 10.52 -5.47
C ASP A 87 -10.18 9.96 -4.32
N ILE A 88 -9.08 10.65 -4.04
CA ILE A 88 -8.14 10.23 -2.99
C ILE A 88 -8.80 10.19 -1.62
N ALA A 89 -9.78 11.05 -1.36
CA ALA A 89 -10.49 11.05 -0.09
C ALA A 89 -11.32 9.78 0.08
N LEU A 90 -12.04 9.35 -0.96
CA LEU A 90 -12.78 8.09 -1.00
C LEU A 90 -11.83 6.89 -0.83
N LEU A 91 -10.74 6.85 -1.60
CA LEU A 91 -9.77 5.74 -1.52
C LEU A 91 -9.14 5.65 -0.12
N ALA A 92 -8.78 6.78 0.48
CA ALA A 92 -8.23 6.81 1.84
C ALA A 92 -9.26 6.39 2.90
N GLU A 93 -10.53 6.80 2.79
CA GLU A 93 -11.61 6.35 3.67
C GLU A 93 -11.78 4.82 3.63
N ARG A 94 -11.74 4.23 2.42
CA ARG A 94 -11.82 2.78 2.22
C ARG A 94 -10.62 2.05 2.81
N LEU A 95 -9.43 2.61 2.64
CA LEU A 95 -8.21 2.07 3.22
C LEU A 95 -8.23 2.15 4.76
N LEU A 96 -8.71 3.25 5.34
CA LEU A 96 -8.94 3.38 6.78
C LEU A 96 -9.95 2.36 7.32
N ALA A 97 -11.03 2.10 6.57
CA ALA A 97 -11.98 1.05 6.93
C ALA A 97 -11.31 -0.33 6.90
N THR A 98 -10.42 -0.57 5.94
CA THR A 98 -9.63 -1.82 5.85
C THR A 98 -8.67 -1.95 7.02
N VAL A 99 -7.97 -0.89 7.42
CA VAL A 99 -7.11 -0.88 8.64
C VAL A 99 -7.93 -1.25 9.87
N ARG A 100 -9.09 -0.62 10.07
CA ARG A 100 -9.99 -0.93 11.21
C ARG A 100 -10.53 -2.35 11.17
N PHE A 101 -10.75 -2.91 9.97
CA PHE A 101 -11.19 -4.28 9.80
C PHE A 101 -10.12 -5.26 10.25
N VAL A 102 -8.88 -5.16 9.76
CA VAL A 102 -7.79 -6.06 10.16
C VAL A 102 -7.40 -5.92 11.63
N SER A 103 -7.53 -4.74 12.22
CA SER A 103 -7.29 -4.50 13.64
C SER A 103 -8.33 -5.19 14.57
N ARG A 104 -9.38 -5.77 14.00
CA ARG A 104 -10.43 -6.52 14.75
C ARG A 104 -10.41 -8.02 14.47
N LEU A 105 -9.74 -8.46 13.41
CA LEU A 105 -9.60 -9.88 13.11
C LEU A 105 -8.65 -10.53 14.11
N GLU A 106 -9.03 -11.69 14.63
CA GLU A 106 -8.24 -12.43 15.61
C GLU A 106 -6.82 -12.74 15.11
N GLN A 107 -6.70 -13.07 13.82
CA GLN A 107 -5.44 -13.44 13.18
C GLN A 107 -4.48 -12.26 12.97
N THR A 108 -4.99 -11.02 12.95
CA THR A 108 -4.18 -9.85 12.54
C THR A 108 -4.18 -8.69 13.54
N ARG A 109 -5.09 -8.69 14.54
CA ARG A 109 -5.27 -7.57 15.47
C ARG A 109 -4.03 -7.20 16.30
N HIS A 110 -3.09 -8.12 16.42
CA HIS A 110 -1.84 -7.95 17.20
C HIS A 110 -0.65 -7.63 16.29
N LEU A 111 -0.82 -7.63 14.98
CA LEU A 111 0.28 -7.42 14.04
C LEU A 111 0.53 -5.92 13.82
N PRO A 112 1.80 -5.48 13.78
CA PRO A 112 2.16 -4.15 13.31
C PRO A 112 1.75 -3.97 11.85
N LEU A 113 1.26 -2.76 11.51
CA LEU A 113 0.61 -2.49 10.22
C LEU A 113 1.44 -1.58 9.35
N GLY A 114 1.63 -1.99 8.09
CA GLY A 114 2.20 -1.16 7.03
C GLY A 114 1.20 -0.92 5.89
N LEU A 115 1.43 0.14 5.12
CA LEU A 115 0.68 0.43 3.88
C LEU A 115 1.61 0.44 2.68
N PHE A 116 1.24 -0.30 1.63
CA PHE A 116 1.92 -0.27 0.34
C PHE A 116 0.98 0.34 -0.70
N GLY A 117 1.33 1.51 -1.23
CA GLY A 117 0.50 2.21 -2.21
C GLY A 117 1.16 2.26 -3.60
N ALA A 118 0.38 2.01 -4.66
CA ALA A 118 0.83 2.13 -6.04
C ALA A 118 0.08 3.25 -6.77
N SER A 119 0.80 4.11 -7.51
CA SER A 119 0.21 5.21 -8.30
C SER A 119 -0.74 6.08 -7.44
N THR A 120 -2.04 6.19 -7.79
CA THR A 120 -3.06 6.89 -6.99
C THR A 120 -3.25 6.26 -5.60
N GLY A 121 -3.07 4.94 -5.47
CA GLY A 121 -3.10 4.23 -4.19
C GLY A 121 -2.03 4.71 -3.20
N ALA A 122 -0.90 5.23 -3.69
CA ALA A 122 0.12 5.81 -2.82
C ALA A 122 -0.38 7.09 -2.12
N ALA A 123 -1.12 7.95 -2.84
CA ALA A 123 -1.73 9.12 -2.21
C ALA A 123 -2.78 8.73 -1.17
N ALA A 124 -3.57 7.68 -1.45
CA ALA A 124 -4.52 7.13 -0.48
C ALA A 124 -3.82 6.57 0.77
N ALA A 125 -2.72 5.82 0.59
CA ALA A 125 -1.92 5.28 1.68
C ALA A 125 -1.31 6.38 2.58
N LEU A 126 -0.72 7.41 1.98
CA LEU A 126 -0.18 8.56 2.70
C LEU A 126 -1.28 9.34 3.43
N THR A 127 -2.44 9.54 2.78
CA THR A 127 -3.59 10.21 3.41
C THR A 127 -4.14 9.40 4.58
N ALA A 128 -4.23 8.08 4.45
CA ALA A 128 -4.67 7.20 5.52
C ALA A 128 -3.68 7.18 6.69
N ALA A 129 -2.38 7.06 6.41
CA ALA A 129 -1.32 7.10 7.43
C ALA A 129 -1.33 8.41 8.23
N ALA A 130 -1.57 9.55 7.57
CA ALA A 130 -1.69 10.84 8.26
C ALA A 130 -2.86 10.90 9.27
N CYS A 131 -3.82 9.99 9.19
CA CYS A 131 -5.03 9.94 10.03
C CYS A 131 -5.06 8.76 11.00
N GLU A 132 -4.18 7.75 10.82
CA GLU A 132 -4.25 6.47 11.54
C GLU A 132 -2.89 6.12 12.17
N PRO A 133 -2.72 6.42 13.48
CA PRO A 133 -1.46 6.15 14.17
C PRO A 133 -1.08 4.66 14.29
N ALA A 134 -2.04 3.74 14.10
CA ALA A 134 -1.76 2.30 14.09
C ALA A 134 -0.92 1.88 12.87
N VAL A 135 -0.85 2.68 11.82
CA VAL A 135 0.05 2.46 10.68
C VAL A 135 1.46 2.85 11.10
N GLN A 136 2.40 1.92 10.99
CA GLN A 136 3.79 2.14 11.42
C GLN A 136 4.73 2.52 10.27
N ALA A 137 4.46 2.10 9.02
CA ALA A 137 5.30 2.40 7.88
C ALA A 137 4.51 2.51 6.58
N VAL A 138 5.03 3.28 5.62
CA VAL A 138 4.43 3.45 4.29
C VAL A 138 5.48 3.23 3.20
N VAL A 139 5.11 2.46 2.17
CA VAL A 139 5.87 2.35 0.92
C VAL A 139 4.99 2.83 -0.24
N SER A 140 5.54 3.70 -1.07
CA SER A 140 4.93 4.23 -2.29
C SER A 140 5.69 3.74 -3.51
N ARG A 141 5.05 3.00 -4.41
CA ARG A 141 5.64 2.53 -5.66
C ARG A 141 5.07 3.28 -6.87
N GLY A 142 5.93 4.01 -7.60
CA GLY A 142 5.50 4.83 -8.75
C GLY A 142 4.35 5.75 -8.37
N GLY A 143 4.37 6.26 -7.13
CA GLY A 143 3.24 6.91 -6.51
C GLY A 143 3.02 8.34 -6.98
N ARG A 144 1.79 8.80 -6.82
CA ARG A 144 1.35 10.19 -7.01
C ARG A 144 1.11 10.85 -5.63
N PRO A 145 2.20 11.02 -4.81
CA PRO A 145 2.07 11.59 -3.47
C PRO A 145 1.56 13.03 -3.49
N ASP A 146 1.77 13.75 -4.59
CA ASP A 146 1.24 15.09 -4.82
C ASP A 146 -0.29 15.16 -4.65
N LEU A 147 -1.01 14.07 -4.97
CA LEU A 147 -2.47 13.99 -4.82
C LEU A 147 -2.92 13.91 -3.36
N ALA A 148 -2.03 13.60 -2.41
CA ALA A 148 -2.32 13.69 -0.97
C ALA A 148 -2.34 15.15 -0.46
N GLY A 149 -1.77 16.08 -1.23
CA GLY A 149 -1.78 17.50 -0.94
C GLY A 149 -1.24 17.81 0.46
N ARG A 150 -1.94 18.68 1.19
CA ARG A 150 -1.54 19.10 2.55
C ARG A 150 -1.45 17.97 3.58
N ARG A 151 -1.99 16.77 3.28
CA ARG A 151 -1.89 15.61 4.18
C ARG A 151 -0.44 15.12 4.35
N LEU A 152 0.44 15.40 3.38
CA LEU A 152 1.87 15.06 3.49
C LEU A 152 2.51 15.65 4.75
N TRP A 153 2.11 16.84 5.17
CA TRP A 153 2.63 17.50 6.38
C TRP A 153 2.19 16.85 7.70
N ALA A 154 1.27 15.90 7.64
CA ALA A 154 0.80 15.14 8.79
C ALA A 154 1.19 13.65 8.74
N VAL A 155 1.99 13.25 7.76
CA VAL A 155 2.55 11.88 7.68
C VAL A 155 3.81 11.83 8.54
N HIS A 156 3.72 11.17 9.69
CA HIS A 156 4.82 10.99 10.64
C HIS A 156 5.47 9.61 10.57
N GLN A 157 4.84 8.67 9.88
CA GLN A 157 5.32 7.31 9.72
C GLN A 157 6.53 7.24 8.79
N PRO A 158 7.54 6.42 9.08
CA PRO A 158 8.62 6.08 8.16
C PRO A 158 8.08 5.82 6.74
N THR A 159 8.60 6.55 5.76
CA THR A 159 8.04 6.55 4.40
C THR A 159 9.11 6.35 3.35
N LEU A 160 8.97 5.29 2.53
CA LEU A 160 9.79 5.02 1.36
C LEU A 160 9.02 5.35 0.07
N LEU A 161 9.60 6.21 -0.76
CA LEU A 161 9.12 6.51 -2.11
C LEU A 161 10.01 5.79 -3.12
N ILE A 162 9.44 4.87 -3.92
CA ILE A 162 10.17 4.12 -4.97
C ILE A 162 9.67 4.58 -6.32
N VAL A 163 10.57 5.05 -7.19
CA VAL A 163 10.22 5.63 -8.50
C VAL A 163 11.17 5.12 -9.57
N GLY A 164 10.64 4.83 -10.77
CA GLY A 164 11.44 4.50 -11.93
C GLY A 164 12.26 5.70 -12.42
N GLY A 165 13.52 5.47 -12.78
CA GLY A 165 14.42 6.54 -13.24
C GLY A 165 13.95 7.21 -14.54
N GLU A 166 13.25 6.46 -15.39
CA GLU A 166 12.69 6.96 -16.65
C GLU A 166 11.31 7.61 -16.48
N ASP A 167 10.67 7.48 -15.31
CA ASP A 167 9.41 8.15 -14.98
C ASP A 167 9.68 9.57 -14.43
N THR A 168 10.23 10.42 -15.28
CA THR A 168 10.80 11.72 -14.92
C THR A 168 9.79 12.69 -14.31
N GLU A 169 8.54 12.65 -14.76
CA GLU A 169 7.46 13.47 -14.19
C GLU A 169 7.15 13.02 -12.76
N VAL A 170 6.89 11.73 -12.56
CA VAL A 170 6.59 11.16 -11.23
C VAL A 170 7.79 11.31 -10.30
N LEU A 171 9.01 11.16 -10.81
CA LEU A 171 10.23 11.39 -10.03
C LEU A 171 10.30 12.82 -9.49
N THR A 172 9.95 13.81 -10.32
CA THR A 172 9.91 15.21 -9.88
C THR A 172 8.84 15.44 -8.81
N LEU A 173 7.66 14.84 -8.94
CA LEU A 173 6.59 14.92 -7.95
C LEU A 173 7.00 14.27 -6.60
N ASN A 174 7.68 13.13 -6.66
CA ASN A 174 8.16 12.43 -5.46
C ASN A 174 9.28 13.18 -4.75
N ARG A 175 10.19 13.86 -5.46
CA ARG A 175 11.21 14.74 -4.85
C ARG A 175 10.58 15.89 -4.06
N ARG A 176 9.52 16.50 -4.59
CA ARG A 176 8.74 17.54 -3.90
C ARG A 176 8.03 17.00 -2.68
N ALA A 177 7.32 15.87 -2.83
CA ALA A 177 6.63 15.23 -1.72
C ALA A 177 7.58 14.81 -0.59
N LEU A 178 8.79 14.31 -0.91
CA LEU A 178 9.80 13.97 0.07
C LEU A 178 10.15 15.17 0.97
N ALA A 179 10.20 16.37 0.42
CA ALA A 179 10.48 17.59 1.19
C ALA A 179 9.29 17.97 2.10
N GLU A 180 8.06 17.63 1.71
CA GLU A 180 6.83 17.99 2.42
C GLU A 180 6.42 16.96 3.50
N LEU A 181 6.91 15.72 3.43
CA LEU A 181 6.65 14.71 4.46
C LEU A 181 7.20 15.15 5.81
N ALA A 182 6.38 15.04 6.86
CA ALA A 182 6.74 15.42 8.23
C ALA A 182 7.63 14.39 8.93
N CYS A 183 7.63 13.13 8.47
CA CYS A 183 8.40 12.06 9.07
C CYS A 183 9.91 12.33 9.03
N VAL A 184 10.61 11.89 10.07
CA VAL A 184 12.07 11.98 10.17
C VAL A 184 12.72 10.93 9.26
N GLU A 185 12.22 9.71 9.29
CA GLU A 185 12.65 8.61 8.44
C GLU A 185 11.88 8.62 7.12
N LYS A 186 12.54 9.12 6.08
CA LYS A 186 11.98 9.18 4.73
C LYS A 186 13.08 9.01 3.69
N GLN A 187 12.77 8.23 2.67
CA GLN A 187 13.71 7.93 1.60
C GLN A 187 13.05 7.99 0.23
N LEU A 188 13.80 8.43 -0.78
CA LEU A 188 13.47 8.29 -2.18
C LEU A 188 14.46 7.32 -2.83
N ALA A 189 13.98 6.17 -3.25
CA ALA A 189 14.73 5.18 -4.02
C ALA A 189 14.36 5.32 -5.50
N VAL A 190 15.37 5.49 -6.34
CA VAL A 190 15.22 5.55 -7.80
C VAL A 190 15.71 4.24 -8.38
N VAL A 191 14.85 3.52 -9.11
CA VAL A 191 15.22 2.29 -9.83
C VAL A 191 15.73 2.67 -11.21
N PRO A 192 17.02 2.53 -11.51
CA PRO A 192 17.60 2.98 -12.77
C PRO A 192 16.98 2.26 -13.97
N GLY A 193 16.67 2.99 -15.04
CA GLY A 193 16.12 2.43 -16.28
C GLY A 193 14.66 1.97 -16.20
N ALA A 194 14.06 1.97 -15.02
CA ALA A 194 12.66 1.56 -14.86
C ALA A 194 11.70 2.68 -15.26
N THR A 195 10.61 2.30 -15.94
CA THR A 195 9.46 3.16 -16.23
C THR A 195 8.41 3.11 -15.12
N HIS A 196 7.24 3.72 -15.32
CA HIS A 196 6.17 3.82 -14.32
C HIS A 196 5.67 2.47 -13.80
N LEU A 197 5.63 1.46 -14.64
CA LEU A 197 5.06 0.15 -14.30
C LEU A 197 6.09 -0.86 -13.81
N PHE A 198 7.40 -0.54 -13.91
CA PHE A 198 8.51 -1.42 -13.52
C PHE A 198 8.46 -2.77 -14.28
N GLU A 199 8.21 -2.72 -15.59
CA GLU A 199 8.12 -3.91 -16.45
C GLU A 199 9.49 -4.35 -17.00
N GLU A 200 10.51 -3.53 -16.79
CA GLU A 200 11.88 -3.83 -17.20
C GLU A 200 12.46 -4.97 -16.36
N PRO A 201 13.28 -5.84 -16.94
CA PRO A 201 13.85 -6.99 -16.23
C PRO A 201 14.53 -6.60 -14.92
N GLY A 202 14.11 -7.22 -13.80
CA GLY A 202 14.64 -6.97 -12.46
C GLY A 202 14.12 -5.70 -11.78
N ALA A 203 13.38 -4.83 -12.48
CA ALA A 203 12.90 -3.58 -11.89
C ALA A 203 11.85 -3.82 -10.79
N LEU A 204 10.93 -4.74 -11.01
CA LEU A 204 9.92 -5.10 -10.01
C LEU A 204 10.52 -5.89 -8.84
N ASP A 205 11.53 -6.72 -9.10
CA ASP A 205 12.26 -7.45 -8.06
C ASP A 205 12.97 -6.46 -7.11
N GLU A 206 13.57 -5.40 -7.65
CA GLU A 206 14.19 -4.35 -6.84
C GLU A 206 13.14 -3.58 -6.02
N VAL A 207 11.96 -3.29 -6.57
CA VAL A 207 10.84 -2.71 -5.79
C VAL A 207 10.46 -3.62 -4.63
N ALA A 208 10.30 -4.91 -4.89
CA ALA A 208 9.91 -5.90 -3.88
C ALA A 208 10.96 -6.02 -2.76
N ARG A 209 12.25 -6.08 -3.14
CA ARG A 209 13.37 -6.11 -2.21
C ARG A 209 13.39 -4.86 -1.30
N LEU A 210 13.29 -3.68 -1.89
CA LEU A 210 13.28 -2.40 -1.15
C LEU A 210 12.08 -2.31 -0.21
N ALA A 211 10.90 -2.75 -0.64
CA ALA A 211 9.70 -2.77 0.19
C ALA A 211 9.83 -3.74 1.36
N ALA A 212 10.35 -4.96 1.12
CA ALA A 212 10.56 -5.96 2.15
C ALA A 212 11.56 -5.47 3.20
N GLU A 213 12.69 -4.92 2.78
CA GLU A 213 13.70 -4.34 3.66
C GLU A 213 13.10 -3.21 4.50
N TRP A 214 12.34 -2.29 3.88
CA TRP A 214 11.70 -1.18 4.58
C TRP A 214 10.73 -1.66 5.65
N PHE A 215 9.80 -2.55 5.31
CA PHE A 215 8.82 -3.05 6.27
C PHE A 215 9.45 -3.91 7.37
N THR A 216 10.45 -4.73 7.05
CA THR A 216 11.18 -5.50 8.07
C THR A 216 11.85 -4.60 9.10
N ASN A 217 12.35 -3.44 8.69
CA ASN A 217 13.03 -2.49 9.56
C ASN A 217 12.08 -1.57 10.35
N HIS A 218 10.79 -1.49 9.97
CA HIS A 218 9.87 -0.51 10.56
C HIS A 218 8.55 -1.09 11.08
N LEU A 219 8.31 -2.39 10.94
CA LEU A 219 7.17 -3.06 11.57
C LEU A 219 7.67 -3.79 12.83
N HIS A 220 7.41 -3.21 13.98
CA HIS A 220 7.84 -3.75 15.27
C HIS A 220 6.67 -3.80 16.26
N ASP A 221 6.70 -4.78 17.20
CA ASP A 221 5.79 -4.90 18.33
C ASP A 221 5.97 -3.75 19.33
#